data_c2e2538163a4aba5fe86b4bbe8e83ba8
#
_entry.id   c2e2538163a4aba5fe86b4bbe8e83ba8
#
_cell.length_a   1.000
_cell.length_b   1.000
_cell.length_c   1.000
_cell.angle_alpha   90.00
_cell.angle_beta   90.00
_cell.angle_gamma   90.00
#
_symmetry.space_group_name_H-M   'P 1'
#
loop_
_entity.id
_entity.type
_entity.pdbx_description
1 polymer ?
#
loop_
_entity_poly.entity_id
_entity_poly.type
_entity_poly.pdbx_seq_one_letter_code
_entity_poly.pdbx_strand_id
1 'polypeptide(L)'
;MKRIILISLFACAALLLGRTEASAWGKLGHSTIGYVADTHLSPKAKAALHEYLDGVTLAAIASDADLFRGQWTLDLGFVPTNPEASRVSFVTTFDFTTPLNISPYSHSITVDENYKCYPTDNLDGAYINNAAYYVDRLAAELKEKADEMDEYERYKAIALIVHLVGDMHCPMHIVYNPVNTIKGHADVIWKGKETSLHSMWDGKLFTAYYDWGFVDMAKLVDTATKKQIREITKGNIYDYASDSARNSWPAVCAYGAGDTLPASYVTDMRPVLFSQLRNGGYRLAAIFNEIFD
;
A
#
# COMPACT_ATOMS: atom_id res chain seq x y z
N MET A 1 11.88 -40.16 30.92
CA MET A 1 12.25 -38.73 30.72
C MET A 1 12.31 -38.26 29.26
N LYS A 2 11.90 -39.03 28.26
CA LYS A 2 11.93 -38.65 26.82
C LYS A 2 10.59 -38.17 26.25
N ARG A 3 9.49 -38.23 27.02
CA ARG A 3 8.13 -37.84 26.53
C ARG A 3 7.70 -36.39 26.89
N ILE A 4 8.37 -35.73 27.82
CA ILE A 4 8.01 -34.39 28.28
C ILE A 4 8.65 -33.31 27.39
N ILE A 5 9.75 -33.61 26.71
CA ILE A 5 10.48 -32.64 25.86
C ILE A 5 9.75 -32.45 24.49
N LEU A 6 8.99 -33.41 24.02
CA LEU A 6 8.28 -33.28 22.73
C LEU A 6 7.03 -32.38 22.81
N ILE A 7 6.38 -32.30 23.98
CA ILE A 7 5.17 -31.49 24.16
C ILE A 7 5.53 -29.98 24.29
N SER A 8 6.66 -29.66 24.87
CA SER A 8 7.14 -28.26 24.99
C SER A 8 7.60 -27.67 23.65
N LEU A 9 8.11 -28.46 22.73
CA LEU A 9 8.52 -28.01 21.40
C LEU A 9 7.31 -27.77 20.48
N PHE A 10 6.21 -28.53 20.63
CA PHE A 10 4.99 -28.30 19.86
C PHE A 10 4.19 -27.07 20.37
N ALA A 11 4.22 -26.77 21.66
CA ALA A 11 3.59 -25.58 22.23
C ALA A 11 4.28 -24.28 21.84
N CYS A 12 5.63 -24.28 21.70
CA CYS A 12 6.37 -23.13 21.20
C CYS A 12 6.20 -22.89 19.69
N ALA A 13 6.02 -23.97 18.90
CA ALA A 13 5.77 -23.84 17.46
C ALA A 13 4.36 -23.30 17.16
N ALA A 14 3.37 -23.60 18.01
CA ALA A 14 2.00 -23.10 17.85
C ALA A 14 1.83 -21.61 18.21
N LEU A 15 2.72 -21.06 19.03
CA LEU A 15 2.73 -19.63 19.39
C LEU A 15 3.40 -18.74 18.33
N LEU A 16 4.10 -19.32 17.37
CA LEU A 16 4.75 -18.61 16.26
C LEU A 16 3.89 -18.51 14.98
N LEU A 17 2.72 -19.17 14.95
CA LEU A 17 1.84 -19.21 13.77
C LEU A 17 0.65 -18.24 13.83
N GLY A 18 0.63 -17.29 14.76
CA GLY A 18 -0.55 -16.49 15.07
C GLY A 18 -0.44 -14.96 14.91
N ARG A 19 0.58 -14.45 14.22
CA ARG A 19 0.57 -13.04 13.81
C ARG A 19 0.61 -12.96 12.30
N THR A 20 -0.55 -12.92 11.68
CA THR A 20 -0.67 -12.33 10.33
C THR A 20 -0.28 -10.86 10.50
N GLU A 21 0.91 -10.52 10.06
CA GLU A 21 1.35 -9.13 9.99
C GLU A 21 0.31 -8.36 9.16
N ALA A 22 -0.13 -7.22 9.68
CA ALA A 22 -0.96 -6.31 8.92
C ALA A 22 -0.11 -5.80 7.75
N SER A 23 -0.38 -6.33 6.58
CA SER A 23 0.12 -5.82 5.31
C SER A 23 -0.89 -4.76 4.88
N ALA A 24 -0.46 -3.67 4.27
CA ALA A 24 -1.32 -2.69 3.56
C ALA A 24 -2.46 -3.39 2.81
N TRP A 25 -3.04 -2.91 1.76
CA TRP A 25 -3.94 -3.84 1.05
C TRP A 25 -3.37 -5.26 1.11
N GLY A 26 -4.02 -6.21 1.74
CA GLY A 26 -3.56 -7.60 1.69
C GLY A 26 -3.34 -8.03 0.23
N LYS A 27 -2.65 -9.14 0.00
CA LYS A 27 -2.26 -9.61 -1.35
C LYS A 27 -3.36 -9.45 -2.41
N LEU A 28 -4.63 -9.64 -2.04
CA LEU A 28 -5.76 -9.55 -2.97
C LEU A 28 -5.94 -8.11 -3.49
N GLY A 29 -5.84 -7.10 -2.62
CA GLY A 29 -5.99 -5.71 -3.02
C GLY A 29 -4.83 -5.21 -3.88
N HIS A 30 -3.60 -5.48 -3.46
CA HIS A 30 -2.41 -5.15 -4.25
C HIS A 30 -2.43 -5.82 -5.62
N SER A 31 -2.69 -7.13 -5.69
CA SER A 31 -2.78 -7.84 -6.97
C SER A 31 -3.93 -7.34 -7.85
N THR A 32 -5.04 -6.88 -7.25
CA THR A 32 -6.14 -6.27 -8.00
C THR A 32 -5.70 -4.97 -8.67
N ILE A 33 -5.01 -4.09 -7.94
CA ILE A 33 -4.46 -2.83 -8.46
C ILE A 33 -3.43 -3.12 -9.57
N GLY A 34 -2.50 -4.05 -9.33
CA GLY A 34 -1.52 -4.47 -10.33
C GLY A 34 -2.18 -5.02 -11.60
N TYR A 35 -3.22 -5.84 -11.48
CA TYR A 35 -3.92 -6.41 -12.63
C TYR A 35 -4.68 -5.35 -13.43
N VAL A 36 -5.36 -4.42 -12.77
CA VAL A 36 -5.99 -3.28 -13.46
C VAL A 36 -4.93 -2.48 -14.21
N ALA A 37 -3.78 -2.20 -13.58
CA ALA A 37 -2.69 -1.49 -14.24
C ALA A 37 -2.18 -2.24 -15.48
N ASP A 38 -1.92 -3.56 -15.38
CA ASP A 38 -1.47 -4.39 -16.50
C ASP A 38 -2.39 -4.28 -17.74
N THR A 39 -3.70 -4.08 -17.53
CA THR A 39 -4.69 -3.95 -18.62
C THR A 39 -4.71 -2.55 -19.26
N HIS A 40 -4.13 -1.54 -18.60
CA HIS A 40 -4.13 -0.15 -19.05
C HIS A 40 -2.74 0.39 -19.42
N LEU A 41 -1.74 -0.48 -19.43
CA LEU A 41 -0.39 -0.13 -19.92
C LEU A 41 -0.43 0.18 -21.44
N SER A 42 0.35 1.18 -21.85
CA SER A 42 0.66 1.40 -23.25
C SER A 42 1.42 0.20 -23.84
N PRO A 43 1.40 0.00 -25.15
CA PRO A 43 2.18 -1.07 -25.77
C PRO A 43 3.67 -0.99 -25.44
N LYS A 44 4.22 0.22 -25.31
CA LYS A 44 5.64 0.46 -25.04
C LYS A 44 5.97 0.16 -23.57
N ALA A 45 5.20 0.71 -22.62
CA ALA A 45 5.35 0.41 -21.20
C ALA A 45 5.17 -1.09 -20.92
N LYS A 46 4.20 -1.74 -21.56
CA LYS A 46 3.96 -3.17 -21.43
C LYS A 46 5.16 -4.00 -21.92
N ALA A 47 5.76 -3.61 -23.04
CA ALA A 47 6.94 -4.29 -23.59
C ALA A 47 8.15 -4.14 -22.66
N ALA A 48 8.43 -2.92 -22.18
CA ALA A 48 9.52 -2.65 -21.25
C ALA A 48 9.36 -3.44 -19.92
N LEU A 49 8.18 -3.38 -19.31
CA LEU A 49 7.91 -4.12 -18.08
C LEU A 49 7.98 -5.64 -18.28
N HIS A 50 7.52 -6.15 -19.43
CA HIS A 50 7.64 -7.57 -19.75
C HIS A 50 9.11 -8.01 -19.85
N GLU A 51 9.95 -7.19 -20.45
CA GLU A 51 11.39 -7.44 -20.54
C GLU A 51 12.06 -7.38 -19.16
N TYR A 52 11.81 -6.30 -18.41
CA TYR A 52 12.44 -6.05 -17.11
C TYR A 52 12.02 -7.00 -15.99
N LEU A 53 10.85 -7.60 -16.11
CA LEU A 53 10.29 -8.54 -15.15
C LEU A 53 10.29 -10.00 -15.64
N ASP A 54 11.01 -10.29 -16.73
CA ASP A 54 11.05 -11.64 -17.33
C ASP A 54 9.64 -12.24 -17.54
N GLY A 55 8.73 -11.43 -18.04
CA GLY A 55 7.36 -11.83 -18.31
C GLY A 55 6.42 -11.91 -17.07
N VAL A 56 6.93 -11.61 -15.88
CA VAL A 56 6.11 -11.55 -14.66
C VAL A 56 5.23 -10.29 -14.68
N THR A 57 3.98 -10.40 -14.24
CA THR A 57 3.02 -9.29 -14.26
C THR A 57 3.12 -8.40 -13.03
N LEU A 58 2.65 -7.15 -13.11
CA LEU A 58 2.57 -6.25 -11.97
C LEU A 58 1.69 -6.85 -10.84
N ALA A 59 0.62 -7.56 -11.21
CA ALA A 59 -0.24 -8.25 -10.24
C ALA A 59 0.51 -9.31 -9.43
N ALA A 60 1.49 -9.99 -10.01
CA ALA A 60 2.23 -11.05 -9.34
C ALA A 60 3.22 -10.51 -8.32
N ILE A 61 3.87 -9.38 -8.60
CA ILE A 61 4.89 -8.75 -7.74
C ILE A 61 4.31 -7.73 -6.75
N ALA A 62 3.02 -7.49 -6.78
CA ALA A 62 2.38 -6.38 -6.09
C ALA A 62 2.55 -6.40 -4.55
N SER A 63 2.82 -7.57 -3.96
CA SER A 63 3.06 -7.71 -2.51
C SER A 63 4.52 -8.02 -2.16
N ASP A 64 5.45 -7.96 -3.13
CA ASP A 64 6.82 -8.37 -2.88
C ASP A 64 7.57 -7.41 -1.96
N ALA A 65 7.22 -6.13 -1.98
CA ALA A 65 7.77 -5.16 -1.03
C ALA A 65 7.47 -5.55 0.43
N ASP A 66 6.30 -6.11 0.73
CA ASP A 66 5.98 -6.66 2.05
C ASP A 66 6.78 -7.94 2.33
N LEU A 67 6.89 -8.82 1.35
CA LEU A 67 7.60 -10.09 1.49
C LEU A 67 9.10 -9.89 1.76
N PHE A 68 9.73 -8.94 1.05
CA PHE A 68 11.16 -8.64 1.16
C PHE A 68 11.48 -7.44 2.06
N ARG A 69 10.53 -6.98 2.83
CA ARG A 69 10.61 -5.78 3.68
C ARG A 69 11.93 -5.66 4.44
N GLY A 70 12.30 -6.68 5.20
CA GLY A 70 13.50 -6.66 6.05
C GLY A 70 14.78 -6.50 5.24
N GLN A 71 14.88 -7.16 4.10
CA GLN A 71 16.06 -7.08 3.23
C GLN A 71 16.14 -5.75 2.51
N TRP A 72 15.05 -5.32 1.87
CA TRP A 72 15.05 -4.06 1.13
C TRP A 72 15.32 -2.84 2.02
N THR A 73 14.88 -2.88 3.27
CA THR A 73 15.23 -1.85 4.26
C THR A 73 16.74 -1.77 4.48
N LEU A 74 17.41 -2.92 4.59
CA LEU A 74 18.87 -2.98 4.75
C LEU A 74 19.62 -2.53 3.48
N ASP A 75 19.17 -2.95 2.32
CA ASP A 75 19.76 -2.59 1.02
C ASP A 75 19.77 -1.09 0.77
N LEU A 76 18.85 -0.35 1.35
CA LEU A 76 18.77 1.10 1.24
C LEU A 76 19.56 1.86 2.31
N GLY A 77 20.37 1.14 3.07
CA GLY A 77 21.21 1.74 4.12
C GLY A 77 20.44 2.16 5.36
N PHE A 78 19.20 1.72 5.52
CA PHE A 78 18.45 1.91 6.74
C PHE A 78 18.82 0.85 7.78
N VAL A 79 19.43 1.28 8.88
CA VAL A 79 19.65 0.44 10.04
C VAL A 79 18.57 0.77 11.07
N PRO A 80 17.59 -0.12 11.32
CA PRO A 80 16.57 0.12 12.32
C PRO A 80 17.23 0.27 13.69
N THR A 81 16.92 1.34 14.40
CA THR A 81 17.35 1.53 15.79
C THR A 81 16.74 0.50 16.75
N ASN A 82 15.64 -0.14 16.33
CA ASN A 82 15.03 -1.26 17.01
C ASN A 82 14.84 -2.44 16.04
N PRO A 83 15.57 -3.56 16.17
CA PRO A 83 15.43 -4.74 15.32
C PRO A 83 14.05 -5.38 15.34
N GLU A 84 13.26 -5.20 16.41
CA GLU A 84 11.88 -5.69 16.48
C GLU A 84 10.92 -4.79 15.71
N ALA A 85 11.15 -3.49 15.67
CA ALA A 85 10.36 -2.57 14.86
C ALA A 85 10.54 -2.83 13.36
N SER A 86 11.73 -3.28 12.93
CA SER A 86 11.99 -3.64 11.53
C SER A 86 11.22 -4.87 11.05
N ARG A 87 10.74 -5.70 11.98
CA ARG A 87 9.94 -6.89 11.67
C ARG A 87 8.43 -6.62 11.61
N VAL A 88 7.98 -5.47 12.13
CA VAL A 88 6.56 -5.22 12.40
C VAL A 88 5.95 -4.13 11.51
N SER A 89 6.75 -3.25 10.94
CA SER A 89 6.23 -2.22 10.07
C SER A 89 7.29 -1.64 9.15
N PHE A 90 6.91 -1.33 7.92
CA PHE A 90 7.50 -0.21 7.19
C PHE A 90 7.34 0.99 8.11
N VAL A 91 8.35 1.34 8.79
CA VAL A 91 8.46 2.38 9.80
C VAL A 91 7.20 3.20 10.01
N THR A 92 6.48 2.86 11.05
CA THR A 92 5.28 3.59 11.48
C THR A 92 5.61 4.70 12.47
N THR A 93 6.83 4.79 12.95
CA THR A 93 7.27 5.85 13.86
C THR A 93 8.11 6.86 13.09
N PHE A 94 7.46 7.95 12.71
CA PHE A 94 8.17 9.17 12.35
C PHE A 94 8.80 9.72 13.63
N ASP A 95 10.11 9.76 13.70
CA ASP A 95 10.78 10.65 14.64
C ASP A 95 10.77 12.06 14.03
N PHE A 96 9.76 12.84 14.39
CA PHE A 96 9.62 14.22 13.95
C PHE A 96 10.69 15.15 14.55
N THR A 97 11.54 14.66 15.43
CA THR A 97 12.59 15.47 16.09
C THR A 97 13.88 15.51 15.31
N THR A 98 14.08 14.60 14.33
CA THR A 98 15.31 14.53 13.54
C THR A 98 14.98 14.60 12.04
N PRO A 99 15.23 15.74 11.35
CA PRO A 99 14.92 15.92 9.93
C PRO A 99 15.60 14.94 8.97
N LEU A 100 16.49 14.08 9.45
CA LEU A 100 17.31 13.17 8.65
C LEU A 100 17.03 11.68 8.93
N ASN A 101 16.17 11.33 9.88
CA ASN A 101 15.75 9.93 10.10
C ASN A 101 14.61 9.56 9.15
N ILE A 102 14.90 9.72 7.89
CA ILE A 102 13.99 9.38 6.81
C ILE A 102 14.04 7.88 6.65
N SER A 103 13.01 7.21 7.13
CA SER A 103 12.81 5.85 6.67
C SER A 103 12.57 5.87 5.17
N PRO A 104 13.39 5.19 4.39
CA PRO A 104 13.20 5.13 2.96
C PRO A 104 11.90 4.43 2.55
N TYR A 105 11.12 3.91 3.48
CA TYR A 105 9.88 3.18 3.22
C TYR A 105 8.73 3.59 4.13
N SER A 106 8.37 4.83 4.13
CA SER A 106 7.01 5.12 4.55
C SER A 106 6.05 4.66 3.46
N HIS A 107 5.31 3.60 3.72
CA HIS A 107 4.25 3.12 2.85
C HIS A 107 2.93 3.88 3.06
N SER A 108 2.93 4.86 3.95
CA SER A 108 1.80 5.76 4.20
C SER A 108 2.03 7.09 3.50
N ILE A 109 0.94 7.79 3.18
CA ILE A 109 0.97 9.19 2.78
C ILE A 109 0.54 10.06 3.95
N THR A 110 1.13 11.26 4.05
CA THR A 110 0.71 12.29 5.01
C THR A 110 0.06 13.44 4.25
N VAL A 111 -1.07 13.92 4.74
CA VAL A 111 -1.82 15.04 4.16
C VAL A 111 -2.14 16.09 5.23
N ASP A 112 -2.30 17.33 4.79
CA ASP A 112 -2.74 18.43 5.64
C ASP A 112 -4.27 18.39 5.92
N GLU A 113 -4.78 19.41 6.60
CA GLU A 113 -6.21 19.56 6.91
C GLU A 113 -7.09 19.75 5.67
N ASN A 114 -6.51 20.06 4.52
CA ASN A 114 -7.19 20.18 3.22
C ASN A 114 -7.04 18.92 2.36
N TYR A 115 -6.54 17.84 2.94
CA TYR A 115 -6.21 16.58 2.26
C TYR A 115 -5.10 16.71 1.22
N LYS A 116 -4.23 17.71 1.35
CA LYS A 116 -3.15 17.94 0.38
C LYS A 116 -1.89 17.21 0.79
N CYS A 117 -1.37 16.39 -0.12
CA CYS A 117 -0.06 15.78 -0.05
C CYS A 117 0.95 16.68 -0.77
N TYR A 118 2.15 16.82 -0.20
CA TYR A 118 3.19 17.70 -0.70
C TYR A 118 4.47 16.92 -1.04
N PRO A 119 5.27 17.41 -2.01
CA PRO A 119 6.67 17.02 -2.16
C PRO A 119 7.47 17.37 -0.89
N THR A 120 8.51 16.61 -0.60
CA THR A 120 9.32 16.78 0.62
C THR A 120 10.04 18.12 0.74
N ASP A 121 10.36 18.74 -0.36
CA ASP A 121 11.09 20.01 -0.43
C ASP A 121 10.28 21.25 0.04
N ASN A 122 8.98 21.11 0.23
CA ASN A 122 8.08 22.18 0.65
C ASN A 122 7.72 22.14 2.14
N LEU A 123 8.48 21.42 3.01
CA LEU A 123 7.93 21.01 4.28
C LEU A 123 8.81 21.30 5.47
N ASP A 124 8.21 21.91 6.49
CA ASP A 124 8.73 22.04 7.86
C ASP A 124 8.81 20.69 8.59
N GLY A 125 9.44 19.69 7.99
CA GLY A 125 9.74 18.40 8.62
C GLY A 125 8.55 17.43 8.84
N ALA A 126 7.31 17.91 8.89
CA ALA A 126 6.16 17.10 9.30
C ALA A 126 5.61 16.15 8.22
N TYR A 127 5.97 16.36 6.96
CA TYR A 127 5.42 15.63 5.80
C TYR A 127 6.47 14.87 5.00
N ILE A 128 7.67 14.81 5.53
CA ILE A 128 8.81 14.08 4.97
C ILE A 128 8.50 12.59 5.05
N ASN A 129 8.87 11.82 4.02
CA ASN A 129 8.79 10.37 3.99
C ASN A 129 7.40 9.77 3.76
N ASN A 130 6.68 10.29 2.81
CA ASN A 130 5.46 9.62 2.38
C ASN A 130 5.70 8.74 1.13
N ALA A 131 4.81 7.77 0.92
CA ALA A 131 4.87 6.85 -0.20
C ALA A 131 4.90 7.59 -1.56
N ALA A 132 4.18 8.72 -1.68
CA ALA A 132 4.15 9.51 -2.90
C ALA A 132 5.54 10.04 -3.29
N TYR A 133 6.33 10.50 -2.31
CA TYR A 133 7.71 10.95 -2.56
C TYR A 133 8.61 9.83 -3.09
N TYR A 134 8.48 8.63 -2.53
CA TYR A 134 9.29 7.51 -3.00
C TYR A 134 8.88 7.04 -4.38
N VAL A 135 7.58 6.99 -4.67
CA VAL A 135 7.10 6.69 -6.02
C VAL A 135 7.61 7.72 -7.02
N ASP A 136 7.55 9.02 -6.69
CA ASP A 136 8.05 10.09 -7.55
C ASP A 136 9.55 9.92 -7.85
N ARG A 137 10.37 9.67 -6.83
CA ARG A 137 11.80 9.45 -6.99
C ARG A 137 12.12 8.19 -7.78
N LEU A 138 11.50 7.07 -7.46
CA LEU A 138 11.74 5.80 -8.16
C LEU A 138 11.29 5.88 -9.62
N ALA A 139 10.18 6.58 -9.89
CA ALA A 139 9.71 6.82 -11.24
C ALA A 139 10.70 7.66 -12.06
N ALA A 140 11.22 8.74 -11.46
CA ALA A 140 12.25 9.57 -12.10
C ALA A 140 13.53 8.76 -12.37
N GLU A 141 13.98 7.96 -11.42
CA GLU A 141 15.17 7.12 -11.55
C GLU A 141 15.02 6.05 -12.63
N LEU A 142 13.89 5.35 -12.69
CA LEU A 142 13.60 4.40 -13.75
C LEU A 142 13.53 5.08 -15.13
N LYS A 143 12.89 6.25 -15.20
CA LYS A 143 12.78 7.01 -16.46
C LYS A 143 14.14 7.44 -17.02
N GLU A 144 15.07 7.80 -16.12
CA GLU A 144 16.38 8.31 -16.50
C GLU A 144 17.37 7.19 -16.83
N LYS A 145 17.38 6.10 -16.07
CA LYS A 145 18.47 5.13 -16.09
C LYS A 145 18.06 3.65 -15.94
N ALA A 146 16.83 3.27 -16.30
CA ALA A 146 16.40 1.87 -16.17
C ALA A 146 17.35 0.87 -16.87
N ASP A 147 17.89 1.23 -18.02
CA ASP A 147 18.82 0.37 -18.79
C ASP A 147 20.23 0.28 -18.15
N GLU A 148 20.59 1.21 -17.28
CA GLU A 148 21.87 1.25 -16.56
C GLU A 148 21.82 0.53 -15.20
N MET A 149 20.62 0.32 -14.67
CA MET A 149 20.38 -0.38 -13.40
C MET A 149 20.66 -1.88 -13.57
N ASP A 150 21.19 -2.52 -12.53
CA ASP A 150 21.21 -3.96 -12.52
C ASP A 150 19.79 -4.54 -12.43
N GLU A 151 19.63 -5.81 -12.77
CA GLU A 151 18.33 -6.48 -12.84
C GLU A 151 17.57 -6.45 -11.50
N TYR A 152 18.29 -6.64 -10.40
CA TYR A 152 17.68 -6.64 -9.06
C TYR A 152 17.25 -5.24 -8.61
N GLU A 153 18.07 -4.21 -8.85
CA GLU A 153 17.73 -2.83 -8.52
C GLU A 153 16.51 -2.36 -9.29
N ARG A 154 16.46 -2.67 -10.59
CA ARG A 154 15.34 -2.34 -11.47
C ARG A 154 14.06 -3.06 -11.04
N TYR A 155 14.15 -4.37 -10.80
CA TYR A 155 13.04 -5.15 -10.26
C TYR A 155 12.50 -4.55 -8.96
N LYS A 156 13.38 -4.26 -8.01
CA LYS A 156 13.05 -3.67 -6.72
C LYS A 156 12.34 -2.32 -6.87
N ALA A 157 12.84 -1.45 -7.74
CA ALA A 157 12.23 -0.15 -8.00
C ALA A 157 10.81 -0.29 -8.58
N ILE A 158 10.61 -1.19 -9.55
CA ILE A 158 9.30 -1.48 -10.14
C ILE A 158 8.35 -2.03 -9.06
N ALA A 159 8.77 -3.05 -8.31
CA ALA A 159 7.93 -3.68 -7.28
C ALA A 159 7.56 -2.72 -6.15
N LEU A 160 8.46 -1.81 -5.77
CA LEU A 160 8.17 -0.74 -4.81
C LEU A 160 7.14 0.25 -5.34
N ILE A 161 7.26 0.69 -6.58
CA ILE A 161 6.24 1.59 -7.18
C ILE A 161 4.87 0.90 -7.16
N VAL A 162 4.78 -0.35 -7.58
CA VAL A 162 3.52 -1.11 -7.59
C VAL A 162 2.91 -1.18 -6.19
N HIS A 163 3.71 -1.51 -5.19
CA HIS A 163 3.26 -1.66 -3.82
C HIS A 163 2.84 -0.32 -3.20
N LEU A 164 3.71 0.69 -3.26
CA LEU A 164 3.46 1.99 -2.66
C LEU A 164 2.28 2.73 -3.29
N VAL A 165 2.06 2.58 -4.59
CA VAL A 165 0.83 3.10 -5.24
C VAL A 165 -0.40 2.38 -4.70
N GLY A 166 -0.31 1.08 -4.43
CA GLY A 166 -1.36 0.35 -3.74
C GLY A 166 -1.66 0.93 -2.36
N ASP A 167 -0.64 1.10 -1.53
CA ASP A 167 -0.73 1.64 -0.18
C ASP A 167 -1.32 3.04 -0.13
N MET A 168 -0.90 3.93 -1.03
CA MET A 168 -1.46 5.27 -1.17
C MET A 168 -2.98 5.29 -1.40
N HIS A 169 -3.54 4.20 -1.92
CA HIS A 169 -4.97 4.05 -2.16
C HIS A 169 -5.67 3.23 -1.06
N CYS A 170 -4.97 2.81 -0.01
CA CYS A 170 -5.57 2.18 1.16
C CYS A 170 -5.96 3.24 2.20
N PRO A 171 -7.24 3.35 2.60
CA PRO A 171 -7.68 4.35 3.58
C PRO A 171 -6.90 4.32 4.90
N MET A 172 -6.42 3.13 5.30
CA MET A 172 -5.70 2.96 6.57
C MET A 172 -4.21 3.32 6.48
N HIS A 173 -3.70 3.61 5.29
CA HIS A 173 -2.34 4.10 5.04
C HIS A 173 -2.25 5.60 4.81
N ILE A 174 -3.24 6.34 5.29
CA ILE A 174 -3.29 7.80 5.16
C ILE A 174 -3.22 8.44 6.54
N VAL A 175 -2.21 9.28 6.72
CA VAL A 175 -1.96 10.09 7.92
C VAL A 175 -2.59 11.46 7.72
N TYR A 176 -3.65 11.76 8.46
CA TYR A 176 -4.34 13.05 8.40
C TYR A 176 -3.84 13.98 9.51
N ASN A 177 -3.22 15.09 9.14
CA ASN A 177 -2.80 16.12 10.08
C ASN A 177 -3.86 17.26 10.15
N PRO A 178 -4.25 17.77 11.31
CA PRO A 178 -3.83 17.44 12.68
C PRO A 178 -4.67 16.33 13.32
N VAL A 179 -5.62 15.76 12.60
CA VAL A 179 -6.49 14.68 13.11
C VAL A 179 -5.67 13.40 13.10
N ASN A 180 -4.98 13.20 14.19
CA ASN A 180 -4.07 12.09 14.35
C ASN A 180 -4.70 10.76 13.90
N THR A 181 -4.00 10.09 13.10
CA THR A 181 -4.00 8.77 12.51
C THR A 181 -4.48 7.59 13.34
N ILE A 182 -4.60 7.76 14.62
CA ILE A 182 -5.04 6.71 15.55
C ILE A 182 -6.44 6.16 15.19
N LYS A 183 -7.28 6.94 14.49
CA LYS A 183 -8.60 6.44 14.08
C LYS A 183 -8.52 5.33 13.05
N GLY A 184 -7.66 5.41 12.07
CA GLY A 184 -7.49 4.35 11.06
C GLY A 184 -6.93 3.05 11.62
N HIS A 185 -6.22 3.10 12.76
CA HIS A 185 -5.70 1.93 13.48
C HIS A 185 -6.55 1.54 14.68
N ALA A 186 -7.75 2.13 14.85
CA ALA A 186 -8.61 1.87 15.98
C ALA A 186 -9.03 0.40 16.02
N ASP A 187 -8.96 -0.19 17.22
CA ASP A 187 -9.56 -1.49 17.50
C ASP A 187 -11.07 -1.36 17.56
N VAL A 188 -11.74 -2.23 16.83
CA VAL A 188 -13.20 -2.24 16.67
C VAL A 188 -13.75 -3.65 16.90
N ILE A 189 -15.04 -3.76 17.08
CA ILE A 189 -15.72 -5.05 17.20
C ILE A 189 -16.39 -5.39 15.88
N TRP A 190 -16.01 -6.50 15.26
CA TRP A 190 -16.61 -7.03 14.04
C TRP A 190 -17.15 -8.43 14.26
N LYS A 191 -18.46 -8.63 14.05
CA LYS A 191 -19.14 -9.91 14.26
C LYS A 191 -18.86 -10.51 15.66
N GLY A 192 -18.84 -9.64 16.69
CA GLY A 192 -18.59 -10.02 18.09
C GLY A 192 -17.14 -10.35 18.45
N LYS A 193 -16.19 -10.05 17.56
CA LYS A 193 -14.74 -10.25 17.79
C LYS A 193 -13.98 -8.94 17.64
N GLU A 194 -12.99 -8.73 18.48
CA GLU A 194 -12.06 -7.62 18.34
C GLU A 194 -11.21 -7.76 17.06
N THR A 195 -11.01 -6.65 16.41
CA THR A 195 -10.13 -6.49 15.24
C THR A 195 -9.77 -5.02 15.08
N SER A 196 -8.82 -4.68 14.24
CA SER A 196 -8.54 -3.28 13.89
C SER A 196 -9.25 -2.87 12.60
N LEU A 197 -9.52 -1.58 12.44
CA LEU A 197 -9.96 -1.02 11.15
C LEU A 197 -8.94 -1.31 10.06
N HIS A 198 -7.64 -1.26 10.38
CA HIS A 198 -6.57 -1.64 9.48
C HIS A 198 -6.78 -3.06 8.93
N SER A 199 -6.92 -4.06 9.81
CA SER A 199 -7.18 -5.45 9.38
C SER A 199 -8.48 -5.62 8.60
N MET A 200 -9.47 -4.76 8.83
CA MET A 200 -10.69 -4.77 8.02
C MET A 200 -10.39 -4.39 6.58
N TRP A 201 -9.65 -3.30 6.37
CA TRP A 201 -9.34 -2.79 5.03
C TRP A 201 -8.30 -3.63 4.30
N ASP A 202 -7.30 -4.13 4.99
CA ASP A 202 -6.24 -4.95 4.37
C ASP A 202 -6.76 -6.29 3.84
N GLY A 203 -7.76 -6.89 4.47
CA GLY A 203 -8.17 -8.23 4.06
C GLY A 203 -9.65 -8.56 4.26
N LYS A 204 -10.22 -8.22 5.43
CA LYS A 204 -11.54 -8.75 5.80
C LYS A 204 -12.68 -8.21 4.94
N LEU A 205 -12.57 -6.99 4.40
CA LEU A 205 -13.54 -6.44 3.45
C LEU A 205 -13.63 -7.26 2.17
N PHE A 206 -12.51 -7.82 1.70
CA PHE A 206 -12.47 -8.63 0.49
C PHE A 206 -13.11 -10.01 0.70
N THR A 207 -12.84 -10.62 1.87
CA THR A 207 -13.22 -12.01 2.14
C THR A 207 -14.53 -12.14 2.91
N ALA A 208 -15.09 -11.03 3.41
CA ALA A 208 -16.27 -11.06 4.27
C ALA A 208 -17.53 -11.65 3.60
N TYR A 209 -17.64 -11.54 2.28
CA TYR A 209 -18.80 -12.00 1.51
C TYR A 209 -18.43 -12.68 0.18
N TYR A 210 -17.15 -12.71 -0.21
CA TYR A 210 -16.74 -13.18 -1.51
C TYR A 210 -15.48 -14.03 -1.42
N ASP A 211 -15.50 -15.17 -2.06
CA ASP A 211 -14.31 -15.99 -2.30
C ASP A 211 -13.78 -15.70 -3.72
N TRP A 212 -13.46 -14.44 -3.96
CA TRP A 212 -13.02 -13.96 -5.26
C TRP A 212 -11.51 -13.83 -5.34
N GLY A 213 -10.95 -14.20 -6.48
CA GLY A 213 -9.57 -13.89 -6.81
C GLY A 213 -9.42 -12.42 -7.26
N PHE A 214 -8.17 -11.95 -7.33
CA PHE A 214 -7.88 -10.58 -7.77
C PHE A 214 -8.35 -10.28 -9.19
N VAL A 215 -8.40 -11.28 -10.07
CA VAL A 215 -8.91 -11.13 -11.45
C VAL A 215 -10.39 -10.79 -11.46
N ASP A 216 -11.18 -11.46 -10.61
CA ASP A 216 -12.62 -11.21 -10.52
C ASP A 216 -12.89 -9.84 -9.89
N MET A 217 -12.12 -9.48 -8.86
CA MET A 217 -12.18 -8.17 -8.24
C MET A 217 -11.81 -7.07 -9.25
N ALA A 218 -10.75 -7.25 -10.03
CA ALA A 218 -10.33 -6.31 -11.06
C ALA A 218 -11.43 -6.09 -12.11
N LYS A 219 -12.04 -7.16 -12.63
CA LYS A 219 -13.16 -7.05 -13.57
C LYS A 219 -14.37 -6.29 -13.00
N LEU A 220 -14.57 -6.41 -11.68
CA LEU A 220 -15.66 -5.71 -11.00
C LEU A 220 -15.40 -4.21 -10.84
N VAL A 221 -14.15 -3.82 -10.62
CA VAL A 221 -13.77 -2.42 -10.36
C VAL A 221 -13.36 -1.67 -11.62
N ASP A 222 -12.81 -2.35 -12.64
CA ASP A 222 -12.35 -1.76 -13.90
C ASP A 222 -13.54 -1.42 -14.83
N THR A 223 -14.28 -0.40 -14.46
CA THR A 223 -15.55 -0.03 -15.12
C THR A 223 -15.57 1.39 -15.70
N ALA A 224 -14.46 2.15 -15.57
CA ALA A 224 -14.43 3.54 -15.99
C ALA A 224 -14.31 3.67 -17.52
N THR A 225 -15.01 4.64 -18.06
CA THR A 225 -14.86 5.05 -19.48
C THR A 225 -13.51 5.71 -19.71
N LYS A 226 -13.03 5.76 -20.94
CA LYS A 226 -11.79 6.47 -21.32
C LYS A 226 -11.77 7.93 -20.86
N LYS A 227 -12.92 8.60 -20.82
CA LYS A 227 -13.03 9.97 -20.32
C LYS A 227 -12.79 10.01 -18.81
N GLN A 228 -13.42 9.12 -18.06
CA GLN A 228 -13.23 9.01 -16.61
C GLN A 228 -11.81 8.62 -16.25
N ILE A 229 -11.17 7.70 -16.99
CA ILE A 229 -9.77 7.34 -16.77
C ILE A 229 -8.88 8.59 -16.91
N ARG A 230 -9.05 9.39 -17.97
CA ARG A 230 -8.30 10.64 -18.14
C ARG A 230 -8.48 11.62 -16.97
N GLU A 231 -9.68 11.71 -16.41
CA GLU A 231 -9.91 12.58 -15.24
C GLU A 231 -9.25 12.00 -13.96
N ILE A 232 -9.34 10.67 -13.76
CA ILE A 232 -8.73 9.97 -12.61
C ILE A 232 -7.20 10.08 -12.63
N THR A 233 -6.60 10.05 -13.82
CA THR A 233 -5.14 10.09 -14.02
C THR A 233 -4.60 11.50 -14.32
N LYS A 234 -5.41 12.53 -14.11
CA LYS A 234 -4.98 13.91 -14.27
C LYS A 234 -4.13 14.36 -13.09
N GLY A 235 -3.02 15.05 -13.39
CA GLY A 235 -2.10 15.56 -12.36
C GLY A 235 -0.90 14.63 -12.17
N ASN A 236 -0.27 14.74 -11.03
CA ASN A 236 0.92 13.99 -10.65
C ASN A 236 0.67 13.09 -9.42
N ILE A 237 1.70 12.42 -8.95
CA ILE A 237 1.62 11.50 -7.82
C ILE A 237 1.09 12.14 -6.53
N TYR A 238 1.40 13.42 -6.27
CA TYR A 238 0.92 14.16 -5.09
C TYR A 238 -0.55 14.54 -5.21
N ASP A 239 -1.02 14.80 -6.43
CA ASP A 239 -2.44 15.01 -6.73
C ASP A 239 -3.21 13.69 -6.52
N TYR A 240 -2.63 12.55 -6.92
CA TYR A 240 -3.20 11.22 -6.70
C TYR A 240 -3.32 10.88 -5.21
N ALA A 241 -2.29 11.17 -4.43
CA ALA A 241 -2.28 10.99 -2.98
C ALA A 241 -3.33 11.86 -2.30
N SER A 242 -3.42 13.13 -2.69
CA SER A 242 -4.39 14.10 -2.16
C SER A 242 -5.83 13.70 -2.45
N ASP A 243 -6.09 13.22 -3.66
CA ASP A 243 -7.40 12.73 -4.07
C ASP A 243 -7.77 11.43 -3.33
N SER A 244 -6.81 10.50 -3.20
CA SER A 244 -6.99 9.29 -2.40
C SER A 244 -7.36 9.60 -0.96
N ALA A 245 -6.66 10.55 -0.33
CA ALA A 245 -6.96 10.97 1.03
C ALA A 245 -8.38 11.55 1.16
N ARG A 246 -8.77 12.42 0.26
CA ARG A 246 -10.12 13.01 0.26
C ARG A 246 -11.21 11.94 0.11
N ASN A 247 -11.00 10.99 -0.79
CA ASN A 247 -11.95 9.91 -1.05
C ASN A 247 -12.01 8.86 0.07
N SER A 248 -10.91 8.69 0.81
CA SER A 248 -10.80 7.74 1.93
C SER A 248 -11.36 8.28 3.24
N TRP A 249 -11.44 9.60 3.42
CA TRP A 249 -11.83 10.23 4.68
C TRP A 249 -13.11 9.67 5.30
N PRO A 250 -14.21 9.42 4.56
CA PRO A 250 -15.43 8.86 5.12
C PRO A 250 -15.21 7.49 5.78
N ALA A 251 -14.32 6.68 5.23
CA ALA A 251 -14.01 5.36 5.78
C ALA A 251 -13.15 5.44 7.04
N VAL A 252 -12.25 6.43 7.11
CA VAL A 252 -11.33 6.62 8.24
C VAL A 252 -12.03 7.21 9.46
N CYS A 253 -12.93 8.18 9.25
CA CYS A 253 -13.55 8.93 10.34
C CYS A 253 -14.86 8.32 10.89
N ALA A 254 -15.43 7.32 10.20
CA ALA A 254 -16.74 6.79 10.52
C ALA A 254 -16.79 6.05 11.87
N TYR A 255 -15.67 5.41 12.26
CA TYR A 255 -15.60 4.58 13.47
C TYR A 255 -14.32 4.85 14.25
N GLY A 256 -14.40 4.70 15.57
CA GLY A 256 -13.31 4.89 16.53
C GLY A 256 -13.06 3.67 17.38
N ALA A 257 -12.13 3.79 18.33
CA ALA A 257 -11.75 2.71 19.23
C ALA A 257 -12.95 2.23 20.07
N GLY A 258 -13.16 0.92 20.10
CA GLY A 258 -14.23 0.27 20.84
C GLY A 258 -15.57 0.22 20.12
N ASP A 259 -15.70 0.85 18.94
CA ASP A 259 -16.95 0.84 18.20
C ASP A 259 -17.26 -0.54 17.64
N THR A 260 -18.55 -0.88 17.64
CA THR A 260 -19.04 -2.10 16.96
C THR A 260 -19.44 -1.76 15.54
N LEU A 261 -18.75 -2.39 14.56
CA LEU A 261 -19.10 -2.23 13.17
C LEU A 261 -20.45 -2.88 12.86
N PRO A 262 -21.36 -2.18 12.18
CA PRO A 262 -22.66 -2.74 11.82
C PRO A 262 -22.51 -3.88 10.80
N ALA A 263 -23.53 -4.71 10.69
CA ALA A 263 -23.54 -5.80 9.70
C ALA A 263 -23.43 -5.27 8.25
N SER A 264 -23.92 -4.04 8.01
CA SER A 264 -23.84 -3.37 6.71
C SER A 264 -22.46 -2.80 6.37
N TYR A 265 -21.51 -2.76 7.31
CA TYR A 265 -20.22 -2.08 7.15
C TYR A 265 -19.52 -2.38 5.82
N VAL A 266 -19.45 -3.66 5.44
CA VAL A 266 -18.79 -4.06 4.17
C VAL A 266 -19.54 -3.50 2.95
N THR A 267 -20.88 -3.50 3.00
CA THR A 267 -21.72 -2.95 1.92
C THR A 267 -21.59 -1.44 1.83
N ASP A 268 -21.57 -0.77 2.98
CA ASP A 268 -21.50 0.69 3.08
C ASP A 268 -20.11 1.21 2.63
N MET A 269 -19.04 0.46 2.90
CA MET A 269 -17.67 0.82 2.53
C MET A 269 -17.28 0.39 1.12
N ARG A 270 -18.09 -0.44 0.45
CA ARG A 270 -17.81 -0.93 -0.91
C ARG A 270 -17.54 0.17 -1.94
N PRO A 271 -18.29 1.29 -1.98
CA PRO A 271 -18.02 2.35 -2.94
C PRO A 271 -16.61 2.95 -2.79
N VAL A 272 -16.15 3.13 -1.54
CA VAL A 272 -14.79 3.62 -1.25
C VAL A 272 -13.77 2.56 -1.67
N LEU A 273 -13.94 1.31 -1.24
CA LEU A 273 -13.08 0.19 -1.60
C LEU A 273 -12.89 0.09 -3.13
N PHE A 274 -13.98 0.04 -3.88
CA PHE A 274 -13.95 -0.12 -5.32
C PHE A 274 -13.33 1.09 -6.03
N SER A 275 -13.62 2.30 -5.57
CA SER A 275 -13.02 3.50 -6.15
C SER A 275 -11.51 3.56 -5.92
N GLN A 276 -11.04 3.17 -4.76
CA GLN A 276 -9.62 3.16 -4.43
C GLN A 276 -8.85 2.10 -5.22
N LEU A 277 -9.36 0.88 -5.31
CA LEU A 277 -8.75 -0.18 -6.13
C LEU A 277 -8.68 0.21 -7.61
N ARG A 278 -9.77 0.73 -8.15
CA ARG A 278 -9.86 1.20 -9.53
C ARG A 278 -8.90 2.34 -9.82
N ASN A 279 -8.95 3.39 -8.99
CA ASN A 279 -8.14 4.58 -9.18
C ASN A 279 -6.65 4.27 -9.01
N GLY A 280 -6.30 3.41 -8.03
CA GLY A 280 -4.94 2.91 -7.86
C GLY A 280 -4.40 2.23 -9.11
N GLY A 281 -5.20 1.33 -9.71
CA GLY A 281 -4.79 0.63 -10.93
C GLY A 281 -4.58 1.57 -12.13
N TYR A 282 -5.50 2.51 -12.39
CA TYR A 282 -5.35 3.46 -13.50
C TYR A 282 -4.16 4.40 -13.30
N ARG A 283 -3.92 4.86 -12.07
CA ARG A 283 -2.81 5.74 -11.73
C ARG A 283 -1.47 5.02 -11.81
N LEU A 284 -1.43 3.77 -11.39
CA LEU A 284 -0.24 2.92 -11.55
C LEU A 284 0.12 2.74 -13.03
N ALA A 285 -0.87 2.44 -13.88
CA ALA A 285 -0.66 2.37 -15.31
C ALA A 285 -0.18 3.70 -15.90
N ALA A 286 -0.77 4.82 -15.48
CA ALA A 286 -0.37 6.15 -15.94
C ALA A 286 1.09 6.47 -15.58
N ILE A 287 1.54 6.12 -14.37
CA ILE A 287 2.93 6.28 -13.93
C ILE A 287 3.88 5.47 -14.83
N PHE A 288 3.62 4.19 -15.04
CA PHE A 288 4.49 3.38 -15.90
C PHE A 288 4.43 3.79 -17.37
N ASN A 289 3.29 4.23 -17.86
CA ASN A 289 3.19 4.79 -19.21
C ASN A 289 4.05 6.06 -19.32
N GLU A 290 4.05 6.93 -18.32
CA GLU A 290 4.91 8.13 -18.32
C GLU A 290 6.41 7.80 -18.23
N ILE A 291 6.78 6.73 -17.51
CA ILE A 291 8.17 6.30 -17.38
C ILE A 291 8.70 5.79 -18.72
N PHE A 292 7.90 4.98 -19.44
CA PHE A 292 8.40 4.19 -20.57
C PHE A 292 7.92 4.68 -21.96
N ASP A 293 6.99 5.62 -22.07
CA ASP A 293 6.59 6.23 -23.34
C ASP A 293 7.48 7.40 -23.76
#